data_6e7f6067abbdfaad8c90fc9a427724e4
#
_entry.id   6e7f6067abbdfaad8c90fc9a427724e4
#
_cell.length_a   1.000
_cell.length_b   1.000
_cell.length_c   1.000
_cell.angle_alpha   90.00
_cell.angle_beta   90.00
_cell.angle_gamma   90.00
#
_symmetry.space_group_name_H-M   'P 1'
#
loop_
_entity.id
_entity.type
_entity.pdbx_description
1 polymer ?
#
loop_
_entity_poly.entity_id
_entity_poly.type
_entity_poly.pdbx_seq_one_letter_code
_entity_poly.pdbx_strand_id
1 'polypeptide(L)'
;MRLENSELRAFRAVIEEGGFKRAANALHISQSAVSQAVAGLEAKLEVPLIQRGKELRLSEVGKRLFEHAVEVLRDEQQTLEDIAQLKQGNAATLSLAVSSSINHFYAPALISAYYQENPKTRMKISELPARSIISEVLTGNVELGLGPFQKLMTAFDTIPLYSDSRHLVVSPKHEQYPAMIRGDASALKLTPLITSALDNPDMRPSILRLRDQFSTVWEVNSLSLRIHMVAQGMGVTFIDRKLLREHPACADFHIMDDVSFGTIAKQVGLYYRAGKSLSASARKFIELCERYWSL
;
A
#
# COMPACT_ATOMS: atom_id res chain seq x y z
N MET A 1 30.65 13.75 12.50
CA MET A 1 29.72 13.05 13.41
C MET A 1 29.27 11.76 12.73
N ARG A 2 29.23 10.62 13.43
CA ARG A 2 28.79 9.33 12.89
C ARG A 2 27.74 8.71 13.84
N LEU A 3 26.65 8.21 13.27
CA LEU A 3 25.62 7.46 13.99
C LEU A 3 25.98 5.97 13.89
N GLU A 4 26.03 5.28 15.04
CA GLU A 4 26.35 3.86 15.08
C GLU A 4 25.08 3.00 15.04
N ASN A 5 25.12 1.89 14.28
CA ASN A 5 23.95 1.00 14.16
C ASN A 5 23.45 0.45 15.51
N SER A 6 24.37 0.22 16.45
CA SER A 6 24.00 -0.22 17.81
C SER A 6 23.18 0.82 18.56
N GLU A 7 23.51 2.10 18.40
CA GLU A 7 22.78 3.21 19.02
C GLU A 7 21.40 3.37 18.36
N LEU A 8 21.35 3.30 17.03
CA LEU A 8 20.08 3.35 16.28
C LEU A 8 19.16 2.18 16.65
N ARG A 9 19.70 0.98 16.81
CA ARG A 9 18.94 -0.20 17.27
C ARG A 9 18.36 0.00 18.67
N ALA A 10 19.16 0.50 19.60
CA ALA A 10 18.70 0.77 20.96
C ALA A 10 17.61 1.85 20.99
N PHE A 11 17.81 2.96 20.27
CA PHE A 11 16.83 4.04 20.19
C PHE A 11 15.52 3.57 19.56
N ARG A 12 15.58 2.87 18.42
CA ARG A 12 14.39 2.29 17.77
C ARG A 12 13.63 1.36 18.71
N ALA A 13 14.32 0.44 19.38
CA ALA A 13 13.71 -0.51 20.31
C ALA A 13 13.03 0.19 21.49
N VAL A 14 13.59 1.29 22.02
CA VAL A 14 12.96 2.07 23.11
C VAL A 14 11.60 2.60 22.66
N ILE A 15 11.47 3.05 21.44
CA ILE A 15 10.23 3.61 20.90
C ILE A 15 9.20 2.50 20.58
N GLU A 16 9.62 1.45 19.88
CA GLU A 16 8.74 0.34 19.48
C GLU A 16 8.20 -0.43 20.69
N GLU A 17 9.07 -0.70 21.66
CA GLU A 17 8.69 -1.41 22.89
C GLU A 17 8.04 -0.50 23.95
N GLY A 18 8.06 0.84 23.72
CA GLY A 18 7.49 1.83 24.62
C GLY A 18 8.23 1.98 25.96
N GLY A 19 9.55 1.69 26.02
CA GLY A 19 10.34 1.92 27.22
C GLY A 19 11.68 1.21 27.28
N PHE A 20 12.61 1.78 28.04
CA PHE A 20 14.00 1.32 28.14
C PHE A 20 14.15 -0.10 28.67
N LYS A 21 13.36 -0.49 29.69
CA LYS A 21 13.42 -1.85 30.25
C LYS A 21 12.93 -2.88 29.25
N ARG A 22 11.85 -2.61 28.52
CA ARG A 22 11.30 -3.51 27.52
C ARG A 22 12.24 -3.63 26.32
N ALA A 23 12.81 -2.51 25.86
CA ALA A 23 13.83 -2.50 24.82
C ALA A 23 15.09 -3.33 25.21
N ALA A 24 15.55 -3.20 26.44
CA ALA A 24 16.67 -4.00 26.94
C ALA A 24 16.39 -5.51 26.89
N ASN A 25 15.19 -5.91 27.28
CA ASN A 25 14.75 -7.32 27.18
C ASN A 25 14.67 -7.79 25.72
N ALA A 26 14.09 -6.99 24.83
CA ALA A 26 13.96 -7.31 23.40
C ALA A 26 15.32 -7.43 22.70
N LEU A 27 16.29 -6.60 23.10
CA LEU A 27 17.65 -6.62 22.56
C LEU A 27 18.62 -7.58 23.29
N HIS A 28 18.17 -8.23 24.37
CA HIS A 28 19.00 -9.11 25.22
C HIS A 28 20.26 -8.42 25.79
N ILE A 29 20.15 -7.15 26.19
CA ILE A 29 21.21 -6.36 26.83
C ILE A 29 20.73 -5.69 28.11
N SER A 30 21.61 -5.05 28.85
CA SER A 30 21.24 -4.35 30.09
C SER A 30 20.48 -3.05 29.79
N GLN A 31 19.57 -2.65 30.69
CA GLN A 31 18.89 -1.36 30.59
C GLN A 31 19.87 -0.18 30.60
N SER A 32 20.98 -0.30 31.35
CA SER A 32 22.04 0.72 31.36
C SER A 32 22.69 0.89 29.98
N ALA A 33 22.93 -0.21 29.26
CA ALA A 33 23.49 -0.17 27.91
C ALA A 33 22.53 0.54 26.92
N VAL A 34 21.22 0.23 26.98
CA VAL A 34 20.21 0.94 26.17
C VAL A 34 20.17 2.42 26.51
N SER A 35 20.19 2.77 27.80
CA SER A 35 20.18 4.18 28.25
C SER A 35 21.44 4.92 27.80
N GLN A 36 22.61 4.31 27.87
CA GLN A 36 23.86 4.89 27.38
C GLN A 36 23.86 5.09 25.86
N ALA A 37 23.33 4.13 25.10
CA ALA A 37 23.24 4.26 23.64
C ALA A 37 22.34 5.43 23.22
N VAL A 38 21.17 5.60 23.85
CA VAL A 38 20.27 6.72 23.57
C VAL A 38 20.91 8.04 24.03
N ALA A 39 21.49 8.11 25.21
CA ALA A 39 22.19 9.28 25.70
C ALA A 39 23.38 9.65 24.79
N GLY A 40 24.10 8.67 24.27
CA GLY A 40 25.15 8.87 23.28
C GLY A 40 24.67 9.54 22.00
N LEU A 41 23.49 9.13 21.48
CA LEU A 41 22.86 9.80 20.33
C LEU A 41 22.46 11.24 20.64
N GLU A 42 21.84 11.48 21.80
CA GLU A 42 21.44 12.83 22.24
C GLU A 42 22.68 13.73 22.40
N ALA A 43 23.75 13.21 22.98
CA ALA A 43 25.00 13.95 23.12
C ALA A 43 25.66 14.27 21.76
N LYS A 44 25.67 13.32 20.82
CA LYS A 44 26.19 13.52 19.45
C LYS A 44 25.39 14.55 18.66
N LEU A 45 24.08 14.58 18.85
CA LEU A 45 23.16 15.48 18.14
C LEU A 45 22.95 16.80 18.86
N GLU A 46 23.41 16.91 20.13
CA GLU A 46 23.26 18.08 21.02
C GLU A 46 21.81 18.49 21.26
N VAL A 47 20.87 17.52 21.11
CA VAL A 47 19.43 17.75 21.29
C VAL A 47 18.76 16.52 21.91
N PRO A 48 17.72 16.70 22.74
CA PRO A 48 16.96 15.60 23.27
C PRO A 48 16.12 14.93 22.15
N LEU A 49 16.17 13.61 22.07
CA LEU A 49 15.37 12.81 21.16
C LEU A 49 14.03 12.39 21.78
N ILE A 50 14.05 12.21 23.11
CA ILE A 50 12.89 11.81 23.90
C ILE A 50 12.52 12.93 24.86
N GLN A 51 11.27 13.35 24.85
CA GLN A 51 10.76 14.38 25.77
C GLN A 51 10.63 13.80 27.18
N ARG A 52 11.07 14.56 28.16
CA ARG A 52 10.90 14.19 29.59
C ARG A 52 9.43 14.34 29.99
N GLY A 53 8.79 13.26 30.44
CA GLY A 53 7.40 13.26 30.87
C GLY A 53 6.95 11.91 31.41
N LYS A 54 5.67 11.78 31.82
CA LYS A 54 5.09 10.50 32.27
C LYS A 54 4.96 9.47 31.13
N GLU A 55 4.85 9.94 29.90
CA GLU A 55 4.75 9.11 28.70
C GLU A 55 6.00 9.31 27.83
N LEU A 56 6.40 8.24 27.16
CA LEU A 56 7.51 8.28 26.22
C LEU A 56 7.04 8.96 24.94
N ARG A 57 7.53 10.17 24.69
CA ARG A 57 7.21 10.94 23.49
C ARG A 57 8.48 11.40 22.79
N LEU A 58 8.47 11.31 21.47
CA LEU A 58 9.57 11.79 20.65
C LEU A 58 9.54 13.32 20.53
N SER A 59 10.72 13.95 20.52
CA SER A 59 10.89 15.30 19.99
C SER A 59 10.73 15.29 18.45
N GLU A 60 10.63 16.46 17.81
CA GLU A 60 10.61 16.52 16.33
C GLU A 60 11.91 15.94 15.71
N VAL A 61 13.06 16.22 16.34
CA VAL A 61 14.33 15.61 15.93
C VAL A 61 14.32 14.11 16.18
N GLY A 62 13.75 13.66 17.31
CA GLY A 62 13.59 12.24 17.63
C GLY A 62 12.71 11.50 16.61
N LYS A 63 11.62 12.11 16.14
CA LYS A 63 10.77 11.54 15.07
C LYS A 63 11.58 11.35 13.79
N ARG A 64 12.30 12.37 13.37
CA ARG A 64 13.13 12.33 12.16
C ARG A 64 14.25 11.28 12.27
N LEU A 65 14.89 11.18 13.45
CA LEU A 65 15.91 10.15 13.68
C LEU A 65 15.30 8.74 13.73
N PHE A 66 14.11 8.58 14.30
CA PHE A 66 13.41 7.29 14.35
C PHE A 66 13.09 6.78 12.93
N GLU A 67 12.56 7.64 12.06
CA GLU A 67 12.35 7.30 10.65
C GLU A 67 13.65 6.83 9.98
N HIS A 68 14.73 7.57 10.17
CA HIS A 68 16.05 7.22 9.65
C HIS A 68 16.57 5.89 10.22
N ALA A 69 16.43 5.67 11.54
CA ALA A 69 16.85 4.43 12.19
C ALA A 69 16.10 3.21 11.63
N VAL A 70 14.77 3.32 11.46
CA VAL A 70 13.95 2.28 10.84
C VAL A 70 14.44 1.96 9.43
N GLU A 71 14.75 2.98 8.64
CA GLU A 71 15.23 2.81 7.26
C GLU A 71 16.58 2.11 7.19
N VAL A 72 17.58 2.62 7.91
CA VAL A 72 18.96 2.11 7.86
C VAL A 72 19.03 0.67 8.36
N LEU A 73 18.39 0.39 9.49
CA LEU A 73 18.42 -0.95 10.09
C LEU A 73 17.70 -2.00 9.23
N ARG A 74 16.66 -1.59 8.54
CA ARG A 74 15.96 -2.47 7.59
C ARG A 74 16.81 -2.74 6.35
N ASP A 75 17.44 -1.72 5.79
CA ASP A 75 18.31 -1.84 4.61
C ASP A 75 19.49 -2.78 4.91
N GLU A 76 20.08 -2.67 6.11
CA GLU A 76 21.09 -3.60 6.60
C GLU A 76 20.56 -5.04 6.69
N GLN A 77 19.38 -5.22 7.29
CA GLN A 77 18.76 -6.53 7.45
C GLN A 77 18.45 -7.18 6.10
N GLN A 78 17.87 -6.43 5.17
CA GLN A 78 17.57 -6.91 3.82
C GLN A 78 18.85 -7.31 3.08
N THR A 79 19.90 -6.50 3.18
CA THR A 79 21.18 -6.80 2.56
C THR A 79 21.79 -8.11 3.12
N LEU A 80 21.74 -8.32 4.43
CA LEU A 80 22.22 -9.54 5.06
C LEU A 80 21.41 -10.77 4.63
N GLU A 81 20.09 -10.63 4.52
CA GLU A 81 19.20 -11.68 4.01
C GLU A 81 19.54 -12.04 2.56
N ASP A 82 19.72 -11.03 1.70
CA ASP A 82 20.10 -11.22 0.30
C ASP A 82 21.45 -11.94 0.17
N ILE A 83 22.45 -11.53 0.96
CA ILE A 83 23.75 -12.19 1.01
C ILE A 83 23.63 -13.65 1.48
N ALA A 84 22.81 -13.91 2.50
CA ALA A 84 22.58 -15.26 3.00
C ALA A 84 21.93 -16.15 1.93
N GLN A 85 20.96 -15.62 1.17
CA GLN A 85 20.31 -16.31 0.06
C GLN A 85 21.30 -16.60 -1.08
N LEU A 86 22.12 -15.63 -1.46
CA LEU A 86 23.15 -15.79 -2.50
C LEU A 86 24.17 -16.87 -2.12
N LYS A 87 24.61 -16.92 -0.84
CA LYS A 87 25.51 -17.95 -0.35
C LYS A 87 24.93 -19.37 -0.42
N GLN A 88 23.60 -19.50 -0.29
CA GLN A 88 22.91 -20.77 -0.40
C GLN A 88 22.56 -21.15 -1.84
N GLY A 89 22.97 -20.34 -2.84
CA GLY A 89 22.61 -20.51 -4.22
C GLY A 89 21.11 -20.27 -4.52
N ASN A 90 20.40 -19.64 -3.60
CA ASN A 90 19.02 -19.26 -3.76
C ASN A 90 18.94 -17.87 -4.40
N ALA A 91 17.90 -17.64 -5.20
CA ALA A 91 17.61 -16.29 -5.69
C ALA A 91 17.07 -15.43 -4.54
N ALA A 92 17.34 -14.11 -4.62
CA ALA A 92 16.79 -13.14 -3.67
C ALA A 92 15.26 -13.22 -3.60
N THR A 93 14.69 -12.84 -2.46
CA THR A 93 13.23 -12.84 -2.27
C THR A 93 12.57 -11.75 -3.14
N LEU A 94 11.53 -12.09 -3.91
CA LEU A 94 10.63 -11.12 -4.52
C LEU A 94 9.60 -10.69 -3.47
N SER A 95 9.64 -9.44 -3.04
CA SER A 95 8.67 -8.84 -2.11
C SER A 95 7.75 -7.89 -2.87
N LEU A 96 6.47 -8.25 -2.99
CA LEU A 96 5.48 -7.57 -3.84
C LEU A 96 4.18 -7.34 -3.09
N ALA A 97 3.64 -6.14 -3.16
CA ALA A 97 2.25 -5.86 -2.81
C ALA A 97 1.43 -5.50 -4.05
N VAL A 98 0.25 -6.08 -4.17
CA VAL A 98 -0.65 -5.89 -5.32
C VAL A 98 -2.00 -5.36 -4.87
N SER A 99 -2.62 -4.49 -5.69
CA SER A 99 -3.99 -4.08 -5.46
C SER A 99 -4.99 -5.18 -5.84
N SER A 100 -6.19 -5.15 -5.26
CA SER A 100 -7.21 -6.20 -5.45
C SER A 100 -7.57 -6.45 -6.92
N SER A 101 -7.66 -5.41 -7.75
CA SER A 101 -7.94 -5.59 -9.18
C SER A 101 -6.79 -6.25 -9.92
N ILE A 102 -5.54 -5.91 -9.56
CA ILE A 102 -4.35 -6.57 -10.11
C ILE A 102 -4.30 -8.03 -9.66
N ASN A 103 -4.54 -8.27 -8.37
CA ASN A 103 -4.54 -9.63 -7.83
C ASN A 103 -5.55 -10.52 -8.56
N HIS A 104 -6.72 -9.99 -8.86
CA HIS A 104 -7.77 -10.76 -9.53
C HIS A 104 -7.43 -11.11 -10.99
N PHE A 105 -6.87 -10.15 -11.77
CA PHE A 105 -6.74 -10.33 -13.23
C PHE A 105 -5.34 -10.64 -13.72
N TYR A 106 -4.33 -10.08 -13.10
CA TYR A 106 -2.99 -10.10 -13.67
C TYR A 106 -1.99 -10.88 -12.83
N ALA A 107 -2.12 -10.84 -11.50
CA ALA A 107 -1.13 -11.46 -10.64
C ALA A 107 -0.98 -12.97 -10.88
N PRO A 108 -2.05 -13.77 -11.08
CA PRO A 108 -1.89 -15.20 -11.33
C PRO A 108 -1.03 -15.49 -12.56
N ALA A 109 -1.27 -14.80 -13.67
CA ALA A 109 -0.49 -14.99 -14.91
C ALA A 109 0.95 -14.49 -14.74
N LEU A 110 1.15 -13.32 -14.16
CA LEU A 110 2.47 -12.75 -13.92
C LEU A 110 3.31 -13.60 -12.96
N ILE A 111 2.72 -14.08 -11.88
CA ILE A 111 3.42 -14.92 -10.91
C ILE A 111 3.78 -16.28 -11.52
N SER A 112 2.87 -16.85 -12.29
CA SER A 112 3.13 -18.11 -13.01
C SER A 112 4.29 -17.95 -14.00
N ALA A 113 4.27 -16.90 -14.82
CA ALA A 113 5.35 -16.61 -15.77
C ALA A 113 6.68 -16.35 -15.06
N TYR A 114 6.66 -15.56 -13.98
CA TYR A 114 7.85 -15.30 -13.20
C TYR A 114 8.45 -16.56 -12.56
N TYR A 115 7.59 -17.43 -12.03
CA TYR A 115 8.00 -18.72 -11.47
C TYR A 115 8.67 -19.63 -12.50
N GLN A 116 8.13 -19.69 -13.70
CA GLN A 116 8.72 -20.51 -14.79
C GLN A 116 10.14 -20.04 -15.14
N GLU A 117 10.39 -18.74 -15.18
CA GLU A 117 11.71 -18.20 -15.46
C GLU A 117 12.66 -18.23 -14.23
N ASN A 118 12.10 -18.19 -13.00
CA ASN A 118 12.85 -18.06 -11.76
C ASN A 118 12.37 -19.02 -10.67
N PRO A 119 12.43 -20.34 -10.86
CA PRO A 119 11.78 -21.33 -9.97
C PRO A 119 12.37 -21.43 -8.56
N LYS A 120 13.57 -20.90 -8.34
CA LYS A 120 14.24 -20.89 -7.02
C LYS A 120 13.99 -19.60 -6.22
N THR A 121 13.27 -18.63 -6.80
CA THR A 121 12.99 -17.35 -6.09
C THR A 121 11.96 -17.57 -5.00
N ARG A 122 12.27 -17.12 -3.79
CA ARG A 122 11.28 -17.01 -2.72
C ARG A 122 10.37 -15.81 -3.03
N MET A 123 9.05 -15.99 -2.94
CA MET A 123 8.08 -14.94 -3.18
C MET A 123 7.31 -14.61 -1.90
N LYS A 124 7.20 -13.32 -1.58
CA LYS A 124 6.32 -12.77 -0.56
C LYS A 124 5.36 -11.80 -1.25
N ILE A 125 4.12 -12.22 -1.44
CA ILE A 125 3.12 -11.46 -2.18
C ILE A 125 1.96 -11.17 -1.25
N SER A 126 1.56 -9.91 -1.20
CA SER A 126 0.45 -9.44 -0.36
C SER A 126 -0.57 -8.68 -1.19
N GLU A 127 -1.85 -9.00 -1.01
CA GLU A 127 -2.93 -8.17 -1.52
C GLU A 127 -3.24 -7.09 -0.48
N LEU A 128 -3.18 -5.83 -0.88
CA LEU A 128 -3.40 -4.69 0.00
C LEU A 128 -4.23 -3.59 -0.71
N PRO A 129 -4.97 -2.78 0.05
CA PRO A 129 -5.51 -1.52 -0.47
C PRO A 129 -4.36 -0.62 -0.97
N ALA A 130 -4.57 0.14 -2.05
CA ALA A 130 -3.48 0.90 -2.68
C ALA A 130 -2.80 1.90 -1.73
N ARG A 131 -3.53 2.52 -0.78
CA ARG A 131 -2.92 3.37 0.24
C ARG A 131 -1.94 2.59 1.13
N SER A 132 -2.32 1.38 1.52
CA SER A 132 -1.45 0.50 2.31
C SER A 132 -0.23 0.05 1.51
N ILE A 133 -0.38 -0.23 0.21
CA ILE A 133 0.76 -0.55 -0.66
C ILE A 133 1.77 0.60 -0.67
N ILE A 134 1.30 1.84 -0.85
CA ILE A 134 2.16 3.04 -0.84
C ILE A 134 2.92 3.13 0.49
N SER A 135 2.23 2.97 1.62
CA SER A 135 2.84 2.97 2.95
C SER A 135 3.87 1.86 3.12
N GLU A 136 3.53 0.63 2.72
CA GLU A 136 4.41 -0.54 2.83
C GLU A 136 5.67 -0.42 1.97
N VAL A 137 5.56 0.13 0.76
CA VAL A 137 6.71 0.43 -0.10
C VAL A 137 7.54 1.57 0.47
N LEU A 138 6.91 2.65 0.93
CA LEU A 138 7.60 3.80 1.51
C LEU A 138 8.40 3.41 2.75
N THR A 139 7.83 2.61 3.62
CA THR A 139 8.52 2.08 4.80
C THR A 139 9.50 0.95 4.46
N GLY A 140 9.49 0.41 3.24
CA GLY A 140 10.36 -0.68 2.77
C GLY A 140 9.98 -2.07 3.30
N ASN A 141 8.77 -2.26 3.86
CA ASN A 141 8.23 -3.57 4.23
C ASN A 141 7.99 -4.45 2.99
N VAL A 142 7.73 -3.79 1.86
CA VAL A 142 7.57 -4.38 0.55
C VAL A 142 8.48 -3.63 -0.43
N GLU A 143 9.16 -4.35 -1.31
CA GLU A 143 10.09 -3.74 -2.26
C GLU A 143 9.37 -3.12 -3.46
N LEU A 144 8.37 -3.82 -4.00
CA LEU A 144 7.58 -3.39 -5.16
C LEU A 144 6.11 -3.25 -4.81
N GLY A 145 5.50 -2.16 -5.24
CA GLY A 145 4.05 -2.00 -5.30
C GLY A 145 3.54 -2.14 -6.73
N LEU A 146 2.46 -2.90 -6.95
CA LEU A 146 1.79 -3.00 -8.24
C LEU A 146 0.32 -2.61 -8.07
N GLY A 147 -0.03 -1.44 -8.58
CA GLY A 147 -1.37 -0.90 -8.40
C GLY A 147 -1.55 0.50 -8.97
N PRO A 148 -2.67 1.17 -8.66
CA PRO A 148 -2.89 2.54 -9.08
C PRO A 148 -1.94 3.49 -8.34
N PHE A 149 -1.42 4.49 -9.08
CA PHE A 149 -0.56 5.53 -8.53
C PHE A 149 -0.88 6.91 -9.12
N GLN A 150 -0.33 7.97 -8.51
CA GLN A 150 -0.43 9.34 -9.00
C GLN A 150 0.91 9.81 -9.58
N LYS A 151 0.88 10.63 -10.63
CA LYS A 151 2.09 11.14 -11.31
C LYS A 151 3.05 11.96 -10.43
N LEU A 152 2.58 12.46 -9.28
CA LEU A 152 3.38 13.35 -8.38
C LEU A 152 3.90 12.64 -7.13
N MET A 153 4.17 11.36 -7.20
CA MET A 153 4.75 10.60 -6.07
C MET A 153 6.27 10.75 -6.04
N THR A 154 6.78 11.90 -5.60
CA THR A 154 8.23 12.23 -5.61
C THR A 154 9.11 11.29 -4.78
N ALA A 155 8.51 10.58 -3.81
CA ALA A 155 9.22 9.59 -3.00
C ALA A 155 9.40 8.23 -3.70
N PHE A 156 8.87 8.07 -4.92
CA PHE A 156 8.87 6.80 -5.65
C PHE A 156 9.37 6.98 -7.07
N ASP A 157 10.10 5.99 -7.55
CA ASP A 157 10.26 5.73 -8.97
C ASP A 157 9.05 4.92 -9.45
N THR A 158 8.47 5.30 -10.57
CA THR A 158 7.23 4.71 -11.09
C THR A 158 7.39 4.24 -12.51
N ILE A 159 6.85 3.07 -12.82
CA ILE A 159 6.82 2.48 -14.15
C ILE A 159 5.35 2.32 -14.53
N PRO A 160 4.81 3.22 -15.38
CA PRO A 160 3.44 3.11 -15.85
C PRO A 160 3.29 1.90 -16.77
N LEU A 161 2.27 1.07 -16.54
CA LEU A 161 2.00 -0.12 -17.33
C LEU A 161 0.77 0.06 -18.21
N TYR A 162 -0.33 0.56 -17.64
CA TYR A 162 -1.55 0.86 -18.40
C TYR A 162 -2.42 1.91 -17.71
N SER A 163 -3.34 2.47 -18.49
CA SER A 163 -4.40 3.35 -17.99
C SER A 163 -5.70 2.59 -17.90
N ASP A 164 -6.47 2.82 -16.86
CA ASP A 164 -7.79 2.22 -16.65
C ASP A 164 -8.78 3.27 -16.14
N SER A 165 -10.04 2.93 -16.07
CA SER A 165 -11.09 3.75 -15.52
C SER A 165 -11.98 2.95 -14.57
N ARG A 166 -12.49 3.63 -13.57
CA ARG A 166 -13.52 3.11 -12.68
C ARG A 166 -14.84 3.76 -13.01
N HIS A 167 -15.89 2.96 -13.01
CA HIS A 167 -17.25 3.41 -13.27
C HIS A 167 -18.10 3.17 -12.03
N LEU A 168 -18.95 4.14 -11.71
CA LEU A 168 -19.97 3.97 -10.72
C LEU A 168 -21.03 3.00 -11.26
N VAL A 169 -21.36 1.98 -10.47
CA VAL A 169 -22.27 0.91 -10.90
C VAL A 169 -23.33 0.62 -9.87
N VAL A 170 -24.46 0.15 -10.37
CA VAL A 170 -25.62 -0.29 -9.57
C VAL A 170 -26.13 -1.63 -10.10
N SER A 171 -26.65 -2.46 -9.19
CA SER A 171 -27.34 -3.71 -9.53
C SER A 171 -28.81 -3.45 -9.83
N PRO A 172 -29.45 -4.18 -10.78
CA PRO A 172 -30.90 -4.15 -10.99
C PRO A 172 -31.73 -4.52 -9.74
N LYS A 173 -31.13 -5.18 -8.77
CA LYS A 173 -31.78 -5.52 -7.49
C LYS A 173 -31.87 -4.35 -6.50
N HIS A 174 -31.20 -3.23 -6.78
CA HIS A 174 -31.24 -2.07 -5.89
C HIS A 174 -32.60 -1.37 -5.96
N GLU A 175 -33.18 -1.01 -4.82
CA GLU A 175 -34.49 -0.36 -4.74
C GLU A 175 -34.60 0.90 -5.62
N GLN A 176 -33.54 1.72 -5.62
CA GLN A 176 -33.47 2.97 -6.40
C GLN A 176 -33.01 2.77 -7.86
N TYR A 177 -32.79 1.53 -8.30
CA TYR A 177 -32.34 1.24 -9.66
C TYR A 177 -33.19 1.89 -10.75
N PRO A 178 -34.56 1.82 -10.73
CA PRO A 178 -35.38 2.43 -11.76
C PRO A 178 -35.25 3.97 -11.86
N ALA A 179 -34.97 4.65 -10.75
CA ALA A 179 -34.71 6.08 -10.72
C ALA A 179 -33.30 6.41 -11.27
N MET A 180 -32.32 5.63 -10.85
CA MET A 180 -30.91 5.82 -11.26
C MET A 180 -30.71 5.67 -12.76
N ILE A 181 -31.32 4.67 -13.41
CA ILE A 181 -31.20 4.47 -14.88
C ILE A 181 -31.92 5.52 -15.69
N ARG A 182 -32.83 6.31 -15.08
CA ARG A 182 -33.45 7.48 -15.72
C ARG A 182 -32.63 8.77 -15.49
N GLY A 183 -31.47 8.68 -14.88
CA GLY A 183 -30.61 9.84 -14.59
C GLY A 183 -31.05 10.68 -13.38
N ASP A 184 -31.92 10.15 -12.50
CA ASP A 184 -32.33 10.85 -11.29
C ASP A 184 -31.22 10.84 -10.24
N ALA A 185 -30.43 11.89 -10.20
CA ALA A 185 -29.32 12.02 -9.25
C ALA A 185 -29.78 12.06 -7.78
N SER A 186 -31.07 12.36 -7.50
CA SER A 186 -31.59 12.38 -6.12
C SER A 186 -31.64 10.98 -5.52
N ALA A 187 -31.76 9.93 -6.34
CA ALA A 187 -31.71 8.54 -5.92
C ALA A 187 -30.39 8.16 -5.24
N LEU A 188 -29.29 8.83 -5.56
CA LEU A 188 -27.99 8.61 -4.90
C LEU A 188 -28.01 9.03 -3.42
N LYS A 189 -28.77 10.05 -3.07
CA LYS A 189 -28.94 10.49 -1.66
C LYS A 189 -29.64 9.48 -0.77
N LEU A 190 -30.32 8.51 -1.38
CA LEU A 190 -31.00 7.41 -0.70
C LEU A 190 -30.16 6.12 -0.70
N THR A 191 -28.96 6.16 -1.30
CA THR A 191 -28.17 4.98 -1.60
C THR A 191 -26.80 5.04 -0.89
N PRO A 192 -26.36 3.94 -0.25
CA PRO A 192 -25.01 3.83 0.28
C PRO A 192 -23.95 3.76 -0.83
N LEU A 193 -22.84 4.49 -0.67
CA LEU A 193 -21.61 4.26 -1.42
C LEU A 193 -20.77 3.21 -0.70
N ILE A 194 -20.54 2.08 -1.34
CA ILE A 194 -19.67 1.00 -0.83
C ILE A 194 -18.29 1.18 -1.50
N THR A 195 -17.28 1.58 -0.74
CA THR A 195 -15.99 2.01 -1.30
C THR A 195 -14.81 1.35 -0.61
N SER A 196 -13.61 1.47 -1.18
CA SER A 196 -12.36 1.09 -0.53
C SER A 196 -11.61 2.31 -0.01
N ALA A 197 -10.59 2.10 0.82
CA ALA A 197 -9.69 3.15 1.31
C ALA A 197 -9.02 3.98 0.18
N LEU A 198 -9.05 3.51 -1.07
CA LEU A 198 -8.58 4.24 -2.25
C LEU A 198 -9.37 5.51 -2.56
N ASP A 199 -10.62 5.53 -2.15
CA ASP A 199 -11.51 6.65 -2.39
C ASP A 199 -11.41 7.66 -1.23
N ASN A 200 -10.26 7.67 -0.53
CA ASN A 200 -9.99 8.58 0.56
C ASN A 200 -9.82 10.02 0.04
N PRO A 201 -10.48 10.99 0.71
CA PRO A 201 -10.39 12.42 0.40
C PRO A 201 -8.97 12.98 0.36
N ASP A 202 -8.08 12.49 1.22
CA ASP A 202 -6.67 12.93 1.30
C ASP A 202 -5.91 12.64 -0.01
N MET A 203 -6.35 11.62 -0.76
CA MET A 203 -5.77 11.25 -2.05
C MET A 203 -6.41 12.00 -3.22
N ARG A 204 -7.65 12.46 -3.08
CA ARG A 204 -8.40 13.21 -4.12
C ARG A 204 -9.46 14.11 -3.46
N PRO A 205 -9.22 15.42 -3.35
CA PRO A 205 -10.20 16.36 -2.79
C PRO A 205 -11.57 16.35 -3.49
N SER A 206 -11.63 15.94 -4.76
CA SER A 206 -12.88 15.79 -5.52
C SER A 206 -13.81 14.71 -4.95
N ILE A 207 -13.26 13.71 -4.26
CA ILE A 207 -14.05 12.62 -3.64
C ILE A 207 -14.78 13.06 -2.38
N LEU A 208 -14.32 14.11 -1.69
CA LEU A 208 -15.08 14.70 -0.56
C LEU A 208 -16.47 15.15 -1.02
N ARG A 209 -16.53 15.89 -2.13
CA ARG A 209 -17.80 16.36 -2.71
C ARG A 209 -18.67 15.20 -3.21
N LEU A 210 -18.02 14.11 -3.63
CA LEU A 210 -18.71 12.92 -4.08
C LEU A 210 -19.44 12.22 -2.92
N ARG A 211 -18.78 12.10 -1.75
CA ARG A 211 -19.39 11.46 -0.57
C ARG A 211 -20.69 12.10 -0.13
N ASP A 212 -20.80 13.43 -0.27
CA ASP A 212 -21.99 14.18 0.08
C ASP A 212 -23.21 13.89 -0.83
N GLN A 213 -23.00 13.19 -1.94
CA GLN A 213 -24.07 12.78 -2.85
C GLN A 213 -24.79 11.49 -2.42
N PHE A 214 -24.25 10.75 -1.44
CA PHE A 214 -24.79 9.46 -1.00
C PHE A 214 -25.39 9.54 0.39
N SER A 215 -26.27 8.58 0.71
CA SER A 215 -26.92 8.50 2.05
C SER A 215 -25.90 8.23 3.16
N THR A 216 -24.94 7.38 2.88
CA THR A 216 -23.83 7.01 3.76
C THR A 216 -22.68 6.43 2.96
N VAL A 217 -21.51 6.26 3.61
CA VAL A 217 -20.33 5.65 3.00
C VAL A 217 -19.89 4.46 3.85
N TRP A 218 -19.82 3.29 3.22
CA TRP A 218 -19.29 2.07 3.84
C TRP A 218 -17.92 1.78 3.29
N GLU A 219 -16.92 1.75 4.17
CA GLU A 219 -15.56 1.38 3.77
C GLU A 219 -15.40 -0.15 3.82
N VAL A 220 -15.26 -0.75 2.65
CA VAL A 220 -15.11 -2.20 2.45
C VAL A 220 -13.91 -2.46 1.56
N ASN A 221 -12.78 -2.88 2.13
CA ASN A 221 -11.52 -3.07 1.39
C ASN A 221 -11.52 -4.33 0.52
N SER A 222 -12.29 -5.35 0.85
CA SER A 222 -12.42 -6.56 0.05
C SER A 222 -13.22 -6.30 -1.23
N LEU A 223 -12.57 -6.45 -2.39
CA LEU A 223 -13.20 -6.29 -3.69
C LEU A 223 -14.36 -7.30 -3.90
N SER A 224 -14.12 -8.56 -3.58
CA SER A 224 -15.16 -9.61 -3.71
C SER A 224 -16.38 -9.33 -2.84
N LEU A 225 -16.17 -8.86 -1.60
CA LEU A 225 -17.28 -8.49 -0.71
C LEU A 225 -18.05 -7.28 -1.27
N ARG A 226 -17.39 -6.25 -1.77
CA ARG A 226 -18.04 -5.09 -2.40
C ARG A 226 -18.90 -5.50 -3.60
N ILE A 227 -18.36 -6.33 -4.48
CA ILE A 227 -19.11 -6.86 -5.64
C ILE A 227 -20.34 -7.61 -5.16
N HIS A 228 -20.19 -8.48 -4.16
CA HIS A 228 -21.30 -9.24 -3.61
C HIS A 228 -22.38 -8.33 -3.01
N MET A 229 -22.01 -7.35 -2.21
CA MET A 229 -22.97 -6.40 -1.60
C MET A 229 -23.75 -5.64 -2.67
N VAL A 230 -23.09 -5.14 -3.72
CA VAL A 230 -23.77 -4.47 -4.84
C VAL A 230 -24.66 -5.44 -5.60
N ALA A 231 -24.23 -6.66 -5.84
CA ALA A 231 -25.05 -7.71 -6.49
C ALA A 231 -26.31 -8.06 -5.71
N GLN A 232 -26.31 -7.84 -4.38
CA GLN A 232 -27.51 -7.98 -3.54
C GLN A 232 -28.37 -6.69 -3.44
N GLY A 233 -28.00 -5.62 -4.16
CA GLY A 233 -28.75 -4.36 -4.15
C GLY A 233 -28.52 -3.50 -2.91
N MET A 234 -27.42 -3.69 -2.16
CA MET A 234 -27.18 -2.98 -0.90
C MET A 234 -26.66 -1.54 -1.11
N GLY A 235 -26.23 -1.18 -2.31
CA GLY A 235 -25.71 0.14 -2.63
C GLY A 235 -25.01 0.18 -4.00
N VAL A 236 -24.19 1.21 -4.20
CA VAL A 236 -23.39 1.43 -5.40
C VAL A 236 -21.91 1.40 -5.08
N THR A 237 -21.08 1.12 -6.08
CA THR A 237 -19.62 1.13 -5.92
C THR A 237 -18.92 1.52 -7.21
N PHE A 238 -17.64 1.88 -7.11
CA PHE A 238 -16.77 2.06 -8.26
C PHE A 238 -16.08 0.76 -8.62
N ILE A 239 -16.23 0.29 -9.87
CA ILE A 239 -15.62 -0.92 -10.41
C ILE A 239 -14.75 -0.56 -11.61
N ASP A 240 -13.61 -1.21 -11.73
CA ASP A 240 -12.69 -1.10 -12.86
C ASP A 240 -13.36 -1.64 -14.14
N ARG A 241 -13.15 -0.99 -15.28
CA ARG A 241 -13.81 -1.35 -16.54
C ARG A 241 -13.59 -2.79 -16.95
N LYS A 242 -12.36 -3.28 -16.77
CA LYS A 242 -12.05 -4.68 -17.08
C LYS A 242 -12.84 -5.64 -16.18
N LEU A 243 -12.97 -5.32 -14.90
CA LEU A 243 -13.73 -6.14 -13.96
C LEU A 243 -15.22 -6.22 -14.34
N LEU A 244 -15.81 -5.10 -14.78
CA LEU A 244 -17.20 -5.07 -15.24
C LEU A 244 -17.43 -5.98 -16.45
N ARG A 245 -16.44 -6.10 -17.33
CA ARG A 245 -16.54 -6.90 -18.55
C ARG A 245 -16.31 -8.39 -18.33
N GLU A 246 -15.47 -8.76 -17.39
CA GLU A 246 -14.93 -10.11 -17.27
C GLU A 246 -15.39 -10.86 -16.01
N HIS A 247 -15.86 -10.15 -14.97
CA HIS A 247 -16.28 -10.80 -13.73
C HIS A 247 -17.76 -11.20 -13.77
N PRO A 248 -18.10 -12.51 -13.63
CA PRO A 248 -19.48 -12.99 -13.80
C PRO A 248 -20.50 -12.29 -12.90
N ALA A 249 -20.14 -11.98 -11.65
CA ALA A 249 -21.04 -11.29 -10.72
C ALA A 249 -21.31 -9.82 -11.08
N CYS A 250 -20.59 -9.24 -12.04
CA CYS A 250 -20.81 -7.88 -12.53
C CYS A 250 -21.60 -7.83 -13.83
N ALA A 251 -21.98 -8.99 -14.41
CA ALA A 251 -22.61 -9.09 -15.72
C ALA A 251 -23.90 -8.24 -15.84
N ASP A 252 -24.67 -8.15 -14.76
CA ASP A 252 -25.94 -7.41 -14.73
C ASP A 252 -25.79 -5.98 -14.18
N PHE A 253 -24.56 -5.53 -13.86
CA PHE A 253 -24.38 -4.20 -13.32
C PHE A 253 -24.56 -3.13 -14.38
N HIS A 254 -25.32 -2.11 -14.04
CA HIS A 254 -25.51 -0.93 -14.88
C HIS A 254 -24.48 0.14 -14.54
N ILE A 255 -23.81 0.67 -15.57
CA ILE A 255 -22.88 1.78 -15.44
C ILE A 255 -23.68 3.08 -15.42
N MET A 256 -23.41 3.92 -14.43
CA MET A 256 -24.05 5.22 -14.27
C MET A 256 -23.22 6.32 -14.97
N ASP A 257 -23.26 6.37 -16.31
CA ASP A 257 -22.48 7.34 -17.10
C ASP A 257 -23.04 8.78 -17.03
N ASP A 258 -24.32 8.92 -16.70
CA ASP A 258 -25.01 10.22 -16.67
C ASP A 258 -24.67 11.10 -15.44
N VAL A 259 -23.91 10.56 -14.49
CA VAL A 259 -23.46 11.34 -13.34
C VAL A 259 -22.06 11.93 -13.62
N SER A 260 -21.91 13.23 -13.36
CA SER A 260 -20.68 14.00 -13.66
C SER A 260 -19.38 13.45 -13.05
N PHE A 261 -19.48 12.50 -12.13
CA PHE A 261 -18.39 11.81 -11.46
C PHE A 261 -18.38 10.29 -11.71
N GLY A 262 -19.23 9.80 -12.63
CA GLY A 262 -19.43 8.35 -12.87
C GLY A 262 -18.20 7.60 -13.37
N THR A 263 -17.19 8.32 -13.88
CA THR A 263 -15.95 7.71 -14.38
C THR A 263 -14.72 8.36 -13.74
N ILE A 264 -13.84 7.55 -13.19
CA ILE A 264 -12.58 8.00 -12.58
C ILE A 264 -11.41 7.35 -13.32
N ALA A 265 -10.64 8.16 -14.04
CA ALA A 265 -9.41 7.69 -14.69
C ALA A 265 -8.31 7.40 -13.65
N LYS A 266 -7.56 6.34 -13.88
CA LYS A 266 -6.40 5.97 -13.06
C LYS A 266 -5.25 5.49 -13.92
N GLN A 267 -4.02 5.78 -13.46
CA GLN A 267 -2.80 5.17 -13.97
C GLN A 267 -2.48 3.96 -13.09
N VAL A 268 -2.12 2.85 -13.70
CA VAL A 268 -1.70 1.62 -13.01
C VAL A 268 -0.29 1.27 -13.45
N GLY A 269 0.51 0.83 -12.51
CA GLY A 269 1.89 0.45 -12.77
C GLY A 269 2.62 -0.05 -11.54
N LEU A 270 3.91 -0.25 -11.73
CA LEU A 270 4.85 -0.57 -10.66
C LEU A 270 5.39 0.72 -10.04
N TYR A 271 5.68 0.65 -8.74
CA TYR A 271 6.38 1.72 -8.03
C TYR A 271 7.22 1.15 -6.87
N TYR A 272 8.35 1.80 -6.63
CA TYR A 272 9.31 1.46 -5.58
C TYR A 272 9.96 2.73 -5.05
N ARG A 273 10.65 2.66 -3.92
CA ARG A 273 11.27 3.85 -3.29
C ARG A 273 12.32 4.47 -4.20
N ALA A 274 12.21 5.78 -4.44
CA ALA A 274 13.18 6.53 -5.22
C ALA A 274 14.58 6.46 -4.58
N GLY A 275 15.60 6.34 -5.44
CA GLY A 275 17.00 6.30 -5.03
C GLY A 275 17.44 5.03 -4.29
N LYS A 276 16.62 3.98 -4.23
CA LYS A 276 16.98 2.68 -3.66
C LYS A 276 17.35 1.68 -4.75
N SER A 277 18.39 0.88 -4.48
CA SER A 277 18.74 -0.25 -5.36
C SER A 277 17.69 -1.35 -5.22
N LEU A 278 17.24 -1.86 -6.35
CA LEU A 278 16.35 -3.00 -6.39
C LEU A 278 17.12 -4.31 -6.31
N SER A 279 16.52 -5.32 -5.67
CA SER A 279 17.02 -6.70 -5.72
C SER A 279 17.03 -7.24 -7.15
N ALA A 280 17.82 -8.27 -7.42
CA ALA A 280 17.83 -8.94 -8.72
C ALA A 280 16.45 -9.53 -9.06
N SER A 281 15.73 -10.03 -8.05
CA SER A 281 14.37 -10.57 -8.22
C SER A 281 13.37 -9.49 -8.60
N ALA A 282 13.45 -8.31 -7.98
CA ALA A 282 12.58 -7.19 -8.30
C ALA A 282 12.80 -6.66 -9.72
N ARG A 283 14.07 -6.50 -10.15
CA ARG A 283 14.40 -6.08 -11.52
C ARG A 283 13.85 -7.03 -12.58
N LYS A 284 14.03 -8.34 -12.38
CA LYS A 284 13.47 -9.35 -13.29
C LYS A 284 11.95 -9.34 -13.35
N PHE A 285 11.30 -9.06 -12.20
CA PHE A 285 9.83 -8.95 -12.18
C PHE A 285 9.35 -7.69 -12.90
N ILE A 286 10.06 -6.58 -12.80
CA ILE A 286 9.78 -5.36 -13.57
C ILE A 286 9.90 -5.63 -15.07
N GLU A 287 11.00 -6.23 -15.52
CA GLU A 287 11.22 -6.59 -16.93
C GLU A 287 10.09 -7.51 -17.46
N LEU A 288 9.66 -8.46 -16.64
CA LEU A 288 8.50 -9.31 -16.99
C LEU A 288 7.22 -8.51 -17.16
N CYS A 289 6.94 -7.60 -16.23
CA CYS A 289 5.74 -6.75 -16.30
C CYS A 289 5.78 -5.84 -17.53
N GLU A 290 6.90 -5.20 -17.83
CA GLU A 290 7.05 -4.36 -19.02
C GLU A 290 6.80 -5.17 -20.30
N ARG A 291 7.36 -6.38 -20.42
CA ARG A 291 7.07 -7.28 -21.55
C ARG A 291 5.59 -7.66 -21.64
N TYR A 292 4.94 -7.92 -20.50
CA TYR A 292 3.53 -8.33 -20.46
C TYR A 292 2.57 -7.25 -20.97
N TRP A 293 2.86 -5.97 -20.69
CA TRP A 293 2.01 -4.85 -21.12
C TRP A 293 2.50 -4.14 -22.38
N SER A 294 3.64 -4.51 -22.95
CA SER A 294 4.12 -4.01 -24.25
C SER A 294 3.51 -4.78 -25.44
N LEU A 295 2.80 -5.88 -25.17
CA LEU A 295 2.05 -6.68 -26.15
C LEU A 295 0.59 -6.20 -26.23
#